data_a704c30d7ef9efe28c56cad03c26456f
#
_entry.id   a704c30d7ef9efe28c56cad03c26456f
#
_cell.length_a   1.000
_cell.length_b   1.000
_cell.length_c   1.000
_cell.angle_alpha   90.00
_cell.angle_beta   90.00
_cell.angle_gamma   90.00
#
_symmetry.space_group_name_H-M   'P 1'
#
loop_
_entity.id
_entity.type
_entity.pdbx_description
1 polymer ?
#
loop_
_entity_poly.entity_id
_entity_poly.type
_entity_poly.pdbx_seq_one_letter_code
_entity_poly.pdbx_strand_id
1 'polypeptide(L)'
;SMTQNEYHFGTVWEHTMAVLAGIKDDDLILRLSALLHDIGKIRVRTEEDGKIHFLKHELKSGEMIDELLRPLKFSNEIIKEVTFLVRNHMICKTWGYECENMKDKKLRRLQYECKTEERFRNLMTIIDADNKAHAADKCMPKQVELILRSTDAMKAECSAMFGYKLPLTGKEIMALKGIKPGPGVKECLDYLLKIAFANP
;
A
#
# COMPACT_ATOMS: atom_id res chain seq x y z
N SER A 1 -14.49 -3.29 -22.70
CA SER A 1 -13.62 -3.57 -21.54
C SER A 1 -12.16 -3.64 -21.99
N MET A 2 -11.26 -3.16 -21.18
CA MET A 2 -9.83 -3.06 -21.51
C MET A 2 -9.12 -4.39 -21.18
N THR A 3 -8.39 -4.94 -22.18
CA THR A 3 -7.53 -6.12 -21.99
C THR A 3 -6.34 -5.80 -21.08
N GLN A 4 -5.88 -6.79 -20.34
CA GLN A 4 -4.74 -6.70 -19.43
C GLN A 4 -3.51 -7.44 -19.97
N ASN A 5 -2.44 -7.44 -19.18
CA ASN A 5 -1.24 -8.21 -19.42
C ASN A 5 -1.39 -9.66 -18.89
N GLU A 6 -0.37 -10.47 -19.09
CA GLU A 6 -0.32 -11.90 -18.72
C GLU A 6 -0.48 -12.21 -17.22
N TYR A 7 -0.36 -11.20 -16.34
CA TYR A 7 -0.52 -11.39 -14.89
C TYR A 7 -1.98 -11.50 -14.45
N HIS A 8 -2.93 -11.09 -15.29
CA HIS A 8 -4.33 -11.02 -14.93
C HIS A 8 -5.17 -11.92 -15.83
N PHE A 9 -6.17 -12.56 -15.24
CA PHE A 9 -7.20 -13.24 -16.00
C PHE A 9 -8.25 -12.24 -16.51
N GLY A 10 -8.55 -12.29 -17.82
CA GLY A 10 -9.60 -11.50 -18.43
C GLY A 10 -9.28 -9.99 -18.56
N THR A 11 -10.29 -9.18 -18.45
CA THR A 11 -10.24 -7.71 -18.59
C THR A 11 -10.01 -7.02 -17.24
N VAL A 12 -9.66 -5.74 -17.25
CA VAL A 12 -9.57 -4.92 -16.01
C VAL A 12 -10.87 -4.99 -15.21
N TRP A 13 -12.02 -4.99 -15.89
CA TRP A 13 -13.32 -5.07 -15.23
C TRP A 13 -13.54 -6.42 -14.53
N GLU A 14 -13.28 -7.53 -15.21
CA GLU A 14 -13.44 -8.87 -14.65
C GLU A 14 -12.53 -9.07 -13.44
N HIS A 15 -11.27 -8.62 -13.53
CA HIS A 15 -10.35 -8.62 -12.40
C HIS A 15 -10.88 -7.78 -11.23
N THR A 16 -11.31 -6.54 -11.50
CA THR A 16 -11.88 -5.66 -10.47
C THR A 16 -13.08 -6.30 -9.76
N MET A 17 -13.96 -6.97 -10.52
CA MET A 17 -15.11 -7.67 -9.94
C MET A 17 -14.68 -8.87 -9.10
N ALA A 18 -13.65 -9.61 -9.51
CA ALA A 18 -13.10 -10.71 -8.74
C ALA A 18 -12.48 -10.23 -7.41
N VAL A 19 -11.71 -9.12 -7.44
CA VAL A 19 -11.17 -8.49 -6.24
C VAL A 19 -12.29 -8.04 -5.30
N LEU A 20 -13.30 -7.34 -5.82
CA LEU A 20 -14.47 -6.90 -5.04
C LEU A 20 -15.23 -8.08 -4.41
N ALA A 21 -15.42 -9.17 -5.14
CA ALA A 21 -16.05 -10.39 -4.63
C ALA A 21 -15.22 -11.08 -3.54
N GLY A 22 -13.90 -10.89 -3.56
CA GLY A 22 -12.97 -11.37 -2.53
C GLY A 22 -13.08 -10.61 -1.20
N ILE A 23 -13.64 -9.40 -1.19
CA ILE A 23 -13.90 -8.63 0.02
C ILE A 23 -15.17 -9.15 0.68
N LYS A 24 -14.99 -9.92 1.76
CA LYS A 24 -16.11 -10.52 2.51
C LYS A 24 -16.74 -9.58 3.53
N ASP A 25 -16.04 -8.51 3.87
CA ASP A 25 -16.47 -7.51 4.82
C ASP A 25 -17.42 -6.50 4.16
N ASP A 26 -18.43 -6.01 4.89
CA ASP A 26 -19.32 -4.94 4.44
C ASP A 26 -18.73 -3.53 4.65
N ASP A 27 -17.43 -3.44 4.92
CA ASP A 27 -16.74 -2.18 5.07
C ASP A 27 -16.70 -1.39 3.76
N LEU A 28 -17.29 -0.19 3.80
CA LEU A 28 -17.41 0.69 2.64
C LEU A 28 -16.04 1.11 2.08
N ILE A 29 -15.05 1.35 2.96
CA ILE A 29 -13.70 1.77 2.55
C ILE A 29 -13.01 0.63 1.80
N LEU A 30 -13.10 -0.61 2.30
CA LEU A 30 -12.55 -1.79 1.63
C LEU A 30 -13.21 -2.02 0.27
N ARG A 31 -14.55 -1.95 0.20
CA ARG A 31 -15.28 -2.16 -1.07
C ARG A 31 -14.99 -1.08 -2.10
N LEU A 32 -14.93 0.19 -1.70
CA LEU A 32 -14.51 1.29 -2.58
C LEU A 32 -13.06 1.13 -3.05
N SER A 33 -12.16 0.72 -2.14
CA SER A 33 -10.75 0.51 -2.48
C SER A 33 -10.60 -0.65 -3.48
N ALA A 34 -11.30 -1.76 -3.29
CA ALA A 34 -11.32 -2.88 -4.23
C ALA A 34 -11.87 -2.47 -5.61
N LEU A 35 -12.97 -1.69 -5.64
CA LEU A 35 -13.58 -1.22 -6.89
C LEU A 35 -12.67 -0.26 -7.67
N LEU A 36 -11.87 0.55 -6.97
CA LEU A 36 -11.12 1.67 -7.56
C LEU A 36 -9.60 1.44 -7.61
N HIS A 37 -9.07 0.29 -7.11
CA HIS A 37 -7.62 0.08 -7.02
C HIS A 37 -6.91 0.22 -8.37
N ASP A 38 -7.52 -0.26 -9.42
CA ASP A 38 -6.98 -0.34 -10.77
C ASP A 38 -7.52 0.71 -11.75
N ILE A 39 -8.34 1.67 -11.28
CA ILE A 39 -8.98 2.66 -12.17
C ILE A 39 -7.95 3.50 -12.96
N GLY A 40 -6.76 3.69 -12.42
CA GLY A 40 -5.66 4.40 -13.07
C GLY A 40 -5.09 3.69 -14.30
N LYS A 41 -5.30 2.38 -14.47
CA LYS A 41 -4.84 1.62 -15.64
C LYS A 41 -5.31 2.25 -16.95
N ILE A 42 -6.50 2.83 -16.97
CA ILE A 42 -7.06 3.53 -18.13
C ILE A 42 -6.22 4.74 -18.59
N ARG A 43 -5.45 5.35 -17.67
CA ARG A 43 -4.66 6.56 -17.93
C ARG A 43 -3.18 6.27 -18.23
N VAL A 44 -2.68 5.10 -17.87
CA VAL A 44 -1.25 4.77 -17.94
C VAL A 44 -0.94 3.58 -18.85
N ARG A 45 -1.94 3.04 -19.54
CA ARG A 45 -1.76 1.93 -20.48
C ARG A 45 -0.76 2.31 -21.58
N THR A 46 0.30 1.55 -21.70
CA THR A 46 1.23 1.57 -22.85
C THR A 46 1.31 0.20 -23.48
N GLU A 47 1.75 0.15 -24.72
CA GLU A 47 1.99 -1.11 -25.43
C GLU A 47 3.33 -1.01 -26.16
N GLU A 48 4.25 -1.89 -25.80
CA GLU A 48 5.61 -1.95 -26.38
C GLU A 48 5.92 -3.41 -26.73
N ASP A 49 6.36 -3.65 -27.95
CA ASP A 49 6.68 -5.00 -28.46
C ASP A 49 5.54 -6.03 -28.26
N GLY A 50 4.30 -5.59 -28.42
CA GLY A 50 3.11 -6.44 -28.22
C GLY A 50 2.79 -6.76 -26.76
N LYS A 51 3.47 -6.13 -25.80
CA LYS A 51 3.21 -6.29 -24.36
C LYS A 51 2.53 -5.05 -23.80
N ILE A 52 1.49 -5.28 -22.98
CA ILE A 52 0.75 -4.23 -22.31
C ILE A 52 1.37 -3.96 -20.94
N HIS A 53 1.61 -2.67 -20.65
CA HIS A 53 2.16 -2.20 -19.39
C HIS A 53 1.23 -1.18 -18.73
N PHE A 54 1.24 -1.15 -17.37
CA PHE A 54 0.46 -0.25 -16.55
C PHE A 54 1.33 0.35 -15.43
N LEU A 55 2.47 0.93 -15.80
CA LEU A 55 3.45 1.43 -14.84
C LEU A 55 2.87 2.54 -13.96
N LYS A 56 3.01 2.38 -12.64
CA LYS A 56 2.55 3.33 -11.62
C LYS A 56 1.04 3.59 -11.65
N HIS A 57 0.24 2.60 -12.10
CA HIS A 57 -1.22 2.74 -12.10
C HIS A 57 -1.78 2.98 -10.70
N GLU A 58 -1.16 2.40 -9.65
CA GLU A 58 -1.54 2.59 -8.26
C GLU A 58 -1.46 4.07 -7.83
N LEU A 59 -0.44 4.79 -8.29
CA LEU A 59 -0.31 6.22 -8.03
C LEU A 59 -1.39 7.01 -8.78
N LYS A 60 -1.60 6.66 -10.04
CA LYS A 60 -2.61 7.32 -10.87
C LYS A 60 -4.03 7.03 -10.40
N SER A 61 -4.31 5.79 -9.98
CA SER A 61 -5.57 5.45 -9.31
C SER A 61 -5.80 6.35 -8.09
N GLY A 62 -4.80 6.48 -7.23
CA GLY A 62 -4.89 7.33 -6.03
C GLY A 62 -5.13 8.82 -6.34
N GLU A 63 -4.59 9.36 -7.45
CA GLU A 63 -4.89 10.72 -7.90
C GLU A 63 -6.36 10.89 -8.32
N MET A 64 -6.93 9.86 -8.94
CA MET A 64 -8.31 9.90 -9.44
C MET A 64 -9.37 9.74 -8.34
N ILE A 65 -9.02 9.21 -7.14
CA ILE A 65 -9.99 8.94 -6.07
C ILE A 65 -10.74 10.20 -5.64
N ASP A 66 -10.04 11.32 -5.46
CA ASP A 66 -10.67 12.58 -5.05
C ASP A 66 -11.64 13.09 -6.11
N GLU A 67 -11.27 13.04 -7.39
CA GLU A 67 -12.11 13.45 -8.51
C GLU A 67 -13.39 12.60 -8.64
N LEU A 68 -13.32 11.32 -8.27
CA LEU A 68 -14.44 10.39 -8.37
C LEU A 68 -15.37 10.45 -7.15
N LEU A 69 -14.81 10.52 -5.93
CA LEU A 69 -15.60 10.38 -4.71
C LEU A 69 -16.12 11.71 -4.17
N ARG A 70 -15.43 12.82 -4.42
CA ARG A 70 -15.85 14.15 -3.93
C ARG A 70 -17.21 14.61 -4.51
N PRO A 71 -17.48 14.48 -5.83
CA PRO A 71 -18.79 14.80 -6.39
C PRO A 71 -19.93 13.93 -5.82
N LEU A 72 -19.61 12.71 -5.39
CA LEU A 72 -20.55 11.79 -4.72
C LEU A 72 -20.73 12.11 -3.22
N LYS A 73 -20.13 13.20 -2.73
CA LYS A 73 -20.23 13.70 -1.34
C LYS A 73 -19.72 12.73 -0.27
N PHE A 74 -18.75 11.88 -0.61
CA PHE A 74 -18.02 11.12 0.40
C PHE A 74 -17.20 12.05 1.31
N SER A 75 -17.08 11.69 2.59
CA SER A 75 -16.30 12.47 3.55
C SER A 75 -14.81 12.48 3.22
N ASN A 76 -14.11 13.54 3.64
CA ASN A 76 -12.66 13.62 3.46
C ASN A 76 -11.90 12.44 4.10
N GLU A 77 -12.43 11.87 5.18
CA GLU A 77 -11.86 10.71 5.84
C GLU A 77 -11.95 9.47 4.97
N ILE A 78 -13.12 9.17 4.39
CA ILE A 78 -13.30 8.05 3.45
C ILE A 78 -12.38 8.23 2.23
N ILE A 79 -12.38 9.42 1.62
CA ILE A 79 -11.53 9.71 0.46
C ILE A 79 -10.05 9.46 0.80
N LYS A 80 -9.58 9.91 1.96
CA LYS A 80 -8.20 9.74 2.41
C LYS A 80 -7.84 8.28 2.66
N GLU A 81 -8.72 7.51 3.31
CA GLU A 81 -8.47 6.08 3.56
C GLU A 81 -8.46 5.28 2.27
N VAL A 82 -9.45 5.47 1.39
CA VAL A 82 -9.50 4.83 0.06
C VAL A 82 -8.25 5.18 -0.75
N THR A 83 -7.86 6.46 -0.77
CA THR A 83 -6.65 6.92 -1.47
C THR A 83 -5.41 6.21 -0.94
N PHE A 84 -5.28 6.08 0.39
CA PHE A 84 -4.14 5.40 1.00
C PHE A 84 -4.08 3.92 0.59
N LEU A 85 -5.19 3.19 0.69
CA LEU A 85 -5.25 1.77 0.34
C LEU A 85 -4.96 1.55 -1.15
N VAL A 86 -5.58 2.35 -2.03
CA VAL A 86 -5.40 2.27 -3.48
C VAL A 86 -3.96 2.59 -3.89
N ARG A 87 -3.33 3.61 -3.32
CA ARG A 87 -1.93 3.96 -3.65
C ARG A 87 -0.92 2.93 -3.21
N ASN A 88 -1.24 2.11 -2.21
CA ASN A 88 -0.30 1.17 -1.60
C ASN A 88 -0.58 -0.29 -1.93
N HIS A 89 -1.64 -0.63 -2.71
CA HIS A 89 -2.00 -2.02 -2.97
C HIS A 89 -0.88 -2.82 -3.67
N MET A 90 0.03 -2.16 -4.38
CA MET A 90 1.16 -2.81 -5.06
C MET A 90 2.42 -2.95 -4.20
N ILE A 91 2.44 -2.42 -2.96
CA ILE A 91 3.68 -2.28 -2.17
C ILE A 91 4.37 -3.61 -1.86
N CYS A 92 3.62 -4.69 -1.72
CA CYS A 92 4.14 -6.02 -1.40
C CYS A 92 4.55 -6.84 -2.64
N LYS A 93 4.26 -6.41 -3.87
CA LYS A 93 4.57 -7.18 -5.10
C LYS A 93 6.05 -7.51 -5.25
N THR A 94 6.96 -6.65 -4.78
CA THR A 94 8.41 -6.87 -4.83
C THR A 94 8.95 -7.77 -3.72
N TRP A 95 8.10 -8.24 -2.79
CA TRP A 95 8.54 -9.06 -1.65
C TRP A 95 8.62 -10.55 -1.98
N GLY A 96 8.11 -10.94 -3.14
CA GLY A 96 8.10 -12.32 -3.63
C GLY A 96 6.86 -13.11 -3.22
N TYR A 97 6.68 -14.27 -3.82
CA TYR A 97 5.49 -15.12 -3.64
C TYR A 97 5.35 -15.65 -2.21
N GLU A 98 6.47 -16.01 -1.58
CA GLU A 98 6.56 -16.49 -0.19
C GLU A 98 7.33 -15.50 0.70
N CYS A 99 7.29 -14.23 0.37
CA CYS A 99 7.98 -13.15 1.09
C CYS A 99 9.51 -13.32 1.18
N GLU A 100 10.13 -14.08 0.27
CA GLU A 100 11.58 -14.36 0.25
C GLU A 100 12.43 -13.09 0.14
N ASN A 101 11.89 -12.00 -0.40
CA ASN A 101 12.55 -10.69 -0.52
C ASN A 101 12.07 -9.67 0.53
N MET A 102 11.18 -10.08 1.43
CA MET A 102 10.74 -9.25 2.55
C MET A 102 11.86 -9.15 3.58
N LYS A 103 12.17 -7.92 3.99
CA LYS A 103 13.10 -7.64 5.10
C LYS A 103 12.33 -6.95 6.21
N ASP A 104 12.66 -7.25 7.45
CA ASP A 104 12.02 -6.67 8.64
C ASP A 104 11.92 -5.14 8.58
N LYS A 105 13.00 -4.47 8.16
CA LYS A 105 13.00 -3.02 7.99
C LYS A 105 11.96 -2.51 6.98
N LYS A 106 11.64 -3.30 5.94
CA LYS A 106 10.61 -2.93 4.97
C LYS A 106 9.21 -3.07 5.58
N LEU A 107 9.00 -4.15 6.34
CA LEU A 107 7.75 -4.38 7.05
C LEU A 107 7.52 -3.34 8.13
N ARG A 108 8.52 -3.01 8.94
CA ARG A 108 8.46 -1.94 9.96
C ARG A 108 8.16 -0.58 9.32
N ARG A 109 8.78 -0.27 8.18
CA ARG A 109 8.48 0.95 7.44
C ARG A 109 7.02 0.99 7.01
N LEU A 110 6.47 -0.10 6.48
CA LEU A 110 5.06 -0.17 6.07
C LEU A 110 4.13 0.00 7.28
N GLN A 111 4.42 -0.65 8.42
CA GLN A 111 3.68 -0.48 9.68
C GLN A 111 3.67 0.99 10.13
N TYR A 112 4.82 1.65 10.08
CA TYR A 112 4.94 3.08 10.41
C TYR A 112 4.12 3.97 9.46
N GLU A 113 4.16 3.71 8.16
CA GLU A 113 3.39 4.46 7.14
C GLU A 113 1.88 4.25 7.30
N CYS A 114 1.45 3.06 7.68
CA CYS A 114 0.05 2.76 8.01
C CYS A 114 -0.44 3.48 9.26
N LYS A 115 0.44 3.81 10.20
CA LYS A 115 0.18 4.44 11.51
C LYS A 115 -0.60 3.57 12.49
N THR A 116 -1.65 2.87 12.05
CA THR A 116 -2.50 2.00 12.87
C THR A 116 -2.49 0.59 12.33
N GLU A 117 -2.67 -0.38 13.24
CA GLU A 117 -2.80 -1.79 12.86
C GLU A 117 -4.05 -2.01 12.00
N GLU A 118 -5.16 -1.32 12.29
CA GLU A 118 -6.39 -1.40 11.51
C GLU A 118 -6.16 -1.04 10.04
N ARG A 119 -5.54 0.11 9.76
CA ARG A 119 -5.22 0.52 8.38
C ARG A 119 -4.27 -0.46 7.70
N PHE A 120 -3.30 -1.02 8.44
CA PHE A 120 -2.42 -2.06 7.92
C PHE A 120 -3.20 -3.32 7.55
N ARG A 121 -4.10 -3.80 8.40
CA ARG A 121 -4.96 -4.97 8.12
C ARG A 121 -5.88 -4.71 6.93
N ASN A 122 -6.46 -3.53 6.82
CA ASN A 122 -7.27 -3.13 5.67
C ASN A 122 -6.44 -3.16 4.37
N LEU A 123 -5.20 -2.67 4.40
CA LEU A 123 -4.30 -2.76 3.25
C LEU A 123 -3.99 -4.23 2.90
N MET A 124 -3.71 -5.07 3.89
CA MET A 124 -3.49 -6.50 3.68
C MET A 124 -4.71 -7.19 3.08
N THR A 125 -5.93 -6.82 3.49
CA THR A 125 -7.17 -7.35 2.92
C THR A 125 -7.30 -7.03 1.42
N ILE A 126 -6.99 -5.81 1.01
CA ILE A 126 -7.00 -5.42 -0.42
C ILE A 126 -5.92 -6.18 -1.19
N ILE A 127 -4.69 -6.26 -0.66
CA ILE A 127 -3.58 -6.98 -1.31
C ILE A 127 -3.89 -8.48 -1.44
N ASP A 128 -4.50 -9.10 -0.43
CA ASP A 128 -4.88 -10.51 -0.46
C ASP A 128 -5.94 -10.80 -1.52
N ALA A 129 -6.97 -9.95 -1.59
CA ALA A 129 -8.01 -10.07 -2.59
C ALA A 129 -7.46 -9.88 -4.02
N ASP A 130 -6.59 -8.89 -4.23
CA ASP A 130 -5.91 -8.66 -5.50
C ASP A 130 -5.00 -9.85 -5.88
N ASN A 131 -4.17 -10.33 -4.94
CA ASN A 131 -3.29 -11.48 -5.16
C ASN A 131 -4.05 -12.75 -5.58
N LYS A 132 -5.20 -13.00 -4.98
CA LYS A 132 -6.05 -14.17 -5.28
C LYS A 132 -6.81 -14.03 -6.60
N ALA A 133 -7.03 -12.82 -7.07
CA ALA A 133 -7.71 -12.53 -8.33
C ALA A 133 -6.78 -12.54 -9.56
N HIS A 134 -5.47 -12.80 -9.38
CA HIS A 134 -4.53 -12.97 -10.48
C HIS A 134 -4.70 -14.32 -11.20
N ALA A 135 -4.07 -14.45 -12.38
CA ALA A 135 -3.98 -15.75 -13.07
C ALA A 135 -3.37 -16.81 -12.14
N ALA A 136 -3.81 -18.06 -12.27
CA ALA A 136 -3.48 -19.13 -11.31
C ALA A 136 -1.98 -19.36 -11.12
N ASP A 137 -1.17 -19.16 -12.18
CA ASP A 137 0.31 -19.24 -12.16
C ASP A 137 0.99 -17.98 -11.63
N LYS A 138 0.23 -16.91 -11.41
CA LYS A 138 0.71 -15.59 -10.95
C LYS A 138 0.12 -15.16 -9.60
N CYS A 139 -0.84 -15.91 -9.07
CA CYS A 139 -1.45 -15.59 -7.79
C CYS A 139 -0.46 -15.83 -6.63
N MET A 140 -0.59 -15.04 -5.56
CA MET A 140 0.27 -15.09 -4.36
C MET A 140 -0.57 -15.35 -3.09
N PRO A 141 -1.22 -16.52 -2.99
CA PRO A 141 -2.25 -16.76 -1.96
C PRO A 141 -1.70 -16.81 -0.53
N LYS A 142 -0.39 -17.09 -0.35
CA LYS A 142 0.25 -17.18 0.97
C LYS A 142 0.95 -15.88 1.42
N GLN A 143 1.18 -14.94 0.51
CA GLN A 143 2.00 -13.77 0.79
C GLN A 143 1.48 -12.97 1.98
N VAL A 144 0.18 -12.66 2.01
CA VAL A 144 -0.42 -11.85 3.08
C VAL A 144 -0.42 -12.60 4.41
N GLU A 145 -0.67 -13.91 4.42
CA GLU A 145 -0.58 -14.73 5.64
C GLU A 145 0.81 -14.65 6.27
N LEU A 146 1.86 -14.76 5.47
CA LEU A 146 3.25 -14.66 5.93
C LEU A 146 3.58 -13.26 6.47
N ILE A 147 3.10 -12.20 5.82
CA ILE A 147 3.26 -10.82 6.28
C ILE A 147 2.57 -10.60 7.64
N LEU A 148 1.34 -11.08 7.79
CA LEU A 148 0.60 -10.99 9.05
C LEU A 148 1.27 -11.76 10.17
N ARG A 149 1.73 -13.00 9.91
CA ARG A 149 2.49 -13.80 10.88
C ARG A 149 3.76 -13.09 11.34
N SER A 150 4.54 -12.52 10.42
CA SER A 150 5.74 -11.74 10.76
C SER A 150 5.39 -10.49 11.57
N THR A 151 4.27 -9.83 11.26
CA THR A 151 3.78 -8.67 12.01
C THR A 151 3.41 -9.06 13.44
N ASP A 152 2.72 -10.18 13.65
CA ASP A 152 2.33 -10.66 14.97
C ASP A 152 3.57 -11.07 15.81
N ALA A 153 4.60 -11.66 15.18
CA ALA A 153 5.89 -11.92 15.82
C ALA A 153 6.56 -10.61 16.27
N MET A 154 6.62 -9.59 15.39
CA MET A 154 7.18 -8.28 15.76
C MET A 154 6.40 -7.60 16.89
N LYS A 155 5.09 -7.78 16.97
CA LYS A 155 4.28 -7.26 18.08
C LYS A 155 4.64 -7.96 19.38
N ALA A 156 4.80 -9.28 19.37
CA ALA A 156 5.21 -10.06 20.54
C ALA A 156 6.59 -9.65 21.06
N GLU A 157 7.50 -9.26 20.17
CA GLU A 157 8.85 -8.76 20.48
C GLU A 157 8.89 -7.25 20.76
N CYS A 158 7.74 -6.56 20.80
CA CYS A 158 7.65 -5.10 20.94
C CYS A 158 8.43 -4.31 19.85
N SER A 159 8.68 -4.92 18.69
CA SER A 159 9.43 -4.33 17.58
C SER A 159 8.56 -3.82 16.41
N ALA A 160 7.23 -3.93 16.51
CA ALA A 160 6.30 -3.37 15.55
C ALA A 160 6.24 -1.85 15.64
N MET A 161 6.08 -1.19 14.49
CA MET A 161 6.25 0.27 14.36
C MET A 161 4.93 1.05 14.21
N PHE A 162 3.79 0.46 14.58
CA PHE A 162 2.51 1.17 14.57
C PHE A 162 2.50 2.33 15.57
N GLY A 163 2.19 3.54 15.09
CA GLY A 163 2.15 4.73 15.94
C GLY A 163 3.49 5.16 16.53
N TYR A 164 4.60 4.57 16.07
CA TYR A 164 5.94 4.94 16.54
C TYR A 164 6.21 6.44 16.36
N LYS A 165 6.76 7.04 17.40
CA LYS A 165 7.18 8.44 17.39
C LYS A 165 8.71 8.49 17.52
N LEU A 166 9.35 9.27 16.65
CA LEU A 166 10.76 9.54 16.79
C LEU A 166 11.07 10.20 18.15
N PRO A 167 12.20 9.86 18.78
CA PRO A 167 12.62 10.44 20.05
C PRO A 167 12.93 11.94 19.95
N LEU A 168 13.18 12.44 18.74
CA LEU A 168 13.48 13.85 18.46
C LEU A 168 12.48 14.44 17.46
N THR A 169 11.99 15.63 17.75
CA THR A 169 11.18 16.44 16.85
C THR A 169 12.06 17.29 15.94
N GLY A 170 11.48 17.82 14.85
CA GLY A 170 12.19 18.76 13.98
C GLY A 170 12.67 20.01 14.70
N LYS A 171 11.95 20.49 15.75
CA LYS A 171 12.37 21.64 16.57
C LYS A 171 13.64 21.33 17.38
N GLU A 172 13.68 20.17 18.00
CA GLU A 172 14.85 19.71 18.78
C GLU A 172 16.07 19.50 17.88
N ILE A 173 15.89 18.92 16.68
CA ILE A 173 16.97 18.76 15.70
C ILE A 173 17.51 20.12 15.28
N MET A 174 16.66 21.11 15.00
CA MET A 174 17.08 22.47 14.67
C MET A 174 17.90 23.11 15.80
N ALA A 175 17.45 22.95 17.06
CA ALA A 175 18.15 23.48 18.23
C ALA A 175 19.51 22.76 18.43
N LEU A 176 19.58 21.44 18.34
CA LEU A 176 20.80 20.67 18.54
C LEU A 176 21.86 20.92 17.45
N LYS A 177 21.44 21.09 16.20
CA LYS A 177 22.35 21.27 15.05
C LYS A 177 22.56 22.72 14.63
N GLY A 178 21.85 23.68 15.22
CA GLY A 178 21.93 25.09 14.82
C GLY A 178 21.46 25.34 13.38
N ILE A 179 20.54 24.52 12.84
CA ILE A 179 20.06 24.64 11.45
C ILE A 179 18.69 25.30 11.41
N LYS A 180 18.39 25.98 10.29
CA LYS A 180 17.08 26.58 10.02
C LYS A 180 16.07 25.51 9.50
N PRO A 181 14.74 25.80 9.58
CA PRO A 181 13.74 24.97 8.94
C PRO A 181 14.06 24.77 7.45
N GLY A 182 14.02 23.51 6.99
CA GLY A 182 14.31 23.19 5.59
C GLY A 182 14.66 21.72 5.35
N PRO A 183 15.20 21.40 4.16
CA PRO A 183 15.53 20.04 3.75
C PRO A 183 16.44 19.29 4.75
N GLY A 184 17.41 19.96 5.36
CA GLY A 184 18.34 19.35 6.30
C GLY A 184 17.67 18.79 7.56
N VAL A 185 16.57 19.41 8.03
CA VAL A 185 15.77 18.84 9.15
C VAL A 185 15.10 17.53 8.70
N LYS A 186 14.53 17.53 7.49
CA LYS A 186 13.91 16.33 6.92
C LYS A 186 14.92 15.19 6.77
N GLU A 187 16.10 15.48 6.24
CA GLU A 187 17.19 14.49 6.10
C GLU A 187 17.56 13.85 7.43
N CYS A 188 17.65 14.64 8.49
CA CYS A 188 17.92 14.13 9.85
C CYS A 188 16.78 13.22 10.34
N LEU A 189 15.52 13.61 10.16
CA LEU A 189 14.36 12.80 10.55
C LEU A 189 14.32 11.48 9.76
N ASP A 190 14.55 11.54 8.45
CA ASP A 190 14.59 10.36 7.58
C ASP A 190 15.74 9.42 7.96
N TYR A 191 16.89 9.96 8.37
CA TYR A 191 18.00 9.16 8.87
C TYR A 191 17.67 8.46 10.19
N LEU A 192 17.06 9.16 11.15
CA LEU A 192 16.62 8.56 12.41
C LEU A 192 15.59 7.45 12.18
N LEU A 193 14.64 7.65 11.26
CA LEU A 193 13.68 6.61 10.87
C LEU A 193 14.37 5.38 10.26
N LYS A 194 15.39 5.56 9.42
CA LYS A 194 16.15 4.44 8.84
C LYS A 194 16.82 3.61 9.93
N ILE A 195 17.37 4.25 10.97
CA ILE A 195 17.97 3.58 12.11
C ILE A 195 16.89 2.81 12.89
N ALA A 196 15.78 3.47 13.23
CA ALA A 196 14.68 2.86 13.96
C ALA A 196 14.07 1.64 13.24
N PHE A 197 13.98 1.67 11.91
CA PHE A 197 13.50 0.51 11.14
C PHE A 197 14.49 -0.66 11.12
N ALA A 198 15.78 -0.37 11.25
CA ALA A 198 16.82 -1.41 11.28
C ALA A 198 17.01 -2.02 12.68
N ASN A 199 16.90 -1.20 13.72
CA ASN A 199 17.12 -1.54 15.12
C ASN A 199 15.99 -0.92 15.96
N PRO A 200 14.83 -1.59 16.07
CA PRO A 200 13.66 -1.10 16.82
C PRO A 200 13.86 -1.07 18.32
#